data_aa28475560987c7dccf979d359387f6a
#
_entry.id   aa28475560987c7dccf979d359387f6a
#
_cell.length_a   1.000
_cell.length_b   1.000
_cell.length_c   1.000
_cell.angle_alpha   90.00
_cell.angle_beta   90.00
_cell.angle_gamma   90.00
#
_symmetry.space_group_name_H-M   'P 1'
#
loop_
_entity.id
_entity.type
_entity.pdbx_description
1 polymer ?
#
loop_
_entity_poly.entity_id
_entity_poly.type
_entity_poly.pdbx_seq_one_letter_code
_entity_poly.pdbx_strand_id
1 'polypeptide(L)'
;MPLAKPSSRNPAVVSPDAPQGPEYWAELHAIGQTAGLHSLGVAPADQMLRARQQIHDRIDRDLVNDMKFTFLRPERSTTPSQHLDGAQSIIVGVRSYAISDHSDEGATSPLARVARYAWLDHYGHLKDSLSVVAERLRQDGHRAVVFADDNAMVDRESAWLAGLGWFGKNANILLPGHGSFFVIGCVITTAVLPIATPIDDGCGACSRCIPACPTGAIVKDGVIDANKCLAWLLQKPGIFDREYRVALHDRIYGCDDCQTACPQ
;
A
#
# COMPACT_ATOMS: atom_id res chain seq x y z
N MET A 1 19.79 -44.05 44.41
CA MET A 1 20.18 -43.13 43.32
C MET A 1 19.02 -42.15 43.12
N PRO A 2 19.17 -40.86 43.40
CA PRO A 2 18.12 -39.90 43.12
C PRO A 2 18.19 -39.45 41.67
N LEU A 3 17.00 -39.44 41.02
CA LEU A 3 16.80 -38.96 39.64
C LEU A 3 17.04 -37.45 39.57
N ALA A 4 17.93 -37.03 38.65
CA ALA A 4 18.18 -35.67 38.36
C ALA A 4 16.94 -34.97 37.75
N LYS A 5 16.49 -33.85 38.31
CA LYS A 5 15.44 -32.99 37.76
C LYS A 5 15.94 -32.35 36.45
N PRO A 6 15.09 -32.28 35.41
CA PRO A 6 15.45 -31.55 34.19
C PRO A 6 15.56 -30.05 34.49
N SER A 7 16.70 -29.47 34.08
CA SER A 7 16.95 -28.04 34.13
C SER A 7 15.98 -27.32 33.20
N SER A 8 15.02 -26.57 33.75
CA SER A 8 14.22 -25.61 33.00
C SER A 8 15.14 -24.46 32.59
N ARG A 9 15.67 -24.49 31.37
CA ARG A 9 16.24 -23.28 30.75
C ARG A 9 15.06 -22.34 30.51
N ASN A 10 14.97 -21.26 31.30
CA ASN A 10 14.17 -20.12 30.95
C ASN A 10 14.65 -19.62 29.57
N PRO A 11 13.76 -19.41 28.60
CA PRO A 11 14.13 -18.73 27.38
C PRO A 11 14.73 -17.37 27.79
N ALA A 12 15.90 -17.03 27.26
CA ALA A 12 16.52 -15.75 27.51
C ALA A 12 15.53 -14.66 27.12
N VAL A 13 15.17 -13.79 28.06
CA VAL A 13 14.36 -12.59 27.78
C VAL A 13 15.25 -11.72 26.90
N VAL A 14 14.99 -11.76 25.59
CA VAL A 14 15.65 -10.88 24.62
C VAL A 14 15.19 -9.46 24.94
N SER A 15 16.14 -8.52 25.10
CA SER A 15 15.80 -7.12 25.27
C SER A 15 14.90 -6.68 24.09
N PRO A 16 13.79 -5.99 24.33
CA PRO A 16 12.90 -5.52 23.25
C PRO A 16 13.61 -4.58 22.26
N ASP A 17 14.74 -4.01 22.64
CA ASP A 17 15.56 -3.11 21.82
C ASP A 17 16.66 -3.84 21.03
N ALA A 18 16.81 -5.16 21.19
CA ALA A 18 17.81 -5.92 20.45
C ALA A 18 17.34 -6.18 19.01
N PRO A 19 18.26 -6.14 18.00
CA PRO A 19 17.92 -6.51 16.63
C PRO A 19 17.37 -7.93 16.58
N GLN A 20 16.22 -8.08 15.93
CA GLN A 20 15.57 -9.37 15.69
C GLN A 20 16.22 -10.05 14.48
N GLY A 21 16.52 -11.33 14.61
CA GLY A 21 17.17 -12.10 13.55
C GLY A 21 16.25 -12.39 12.35
N PRO A 22 16.85 -12.89 11.24
CA PRO A 22 16.10 -13.25 10.04
C PRO A 22 15.08 -14.38 10.30
N GLU A 23 15.30 -15.23 11.27
CA GLU A 23 14.38 -16.30 11.67
C GLU A 23 13.08 -15.74 12.23
N TYR A 24 13.15 -14.73 13.10
CA TYR A 24 11.96 -14.06 13.65
C TYR A 24 11.18 -13.36 12.55
N TRP A 25 11.86 -12.71 11.61
CA TRP A 25 11.20 -12.13 10.45
C TRP A 25 10.52 -13.20 9.60
N ALA A 26 11.15 -14.34 9.37
CA ALA A 26 10.56 -15.45 8.63
C ALA A 26 9.26 -15.98 9.29
N GLU A 27 9.22 -16.03 10.63
CA GLU A 27 8.01 -16.38 11.37
C GLU A 27 6.89 -15.34 11.17
N LEU A 28 7.18 -14.06 11.32
CA LEU A 28 6.21 -12.99 11.10
C LEU A 28 5.69 -12.98 9.67
N HIS A 29 6.56 -13.23 8.70
CA HIS A 29 6.22 -13.33 7.29
C HIS A 29 5.25 -14.51 7.04
N ALA A 30 5.54 -15.69 7.59
CA ALA A 30 4.67 -16.86 7.48
C ALA A 30 3.31 -16.65 8.14
N ILE A 31 3.27 -15.98 9.30
CA ILE A 31 2.03 -15.58 9.99
C ILE A 31 1.19 -14.67 9.08
N GLY A 32 1.79 -13.64 8.48
CA GLY A 32 1.09 -12.73 7.58
C GLY A 32 0.55 -13.42 6.33
N GLN A 33 1.33 -14.31 5.70
CA GLN A 33 0.86 -15.10 4.56
C GLN A 33 -0.31 -16.01 4.95
N THR A 34 -0.22 -16.69 6.09
CA THR A 34 -1.31 -17.54 6.61
C THR A 34 -2.57 -16.72 6.91
N ALA A 35 -2.41 -15.48 7.37
CA ALA A 35 -3.50 -14.54 7.60
C ALA A 35 -4.09 -13.95 6.30
N GLY A 36 -3.53 -14.27 5.12
CA GLY A 36 -4.05 -13.88 3.81
C GLY A 36 -3.36 -12.67 3.17
N LEU A 37 -2.19 -12.25 3.66
CA LEU A 37 -1.35 -11.30 2.94
C LEU A 37 -0.68 -11.99 1.75
N HIS A 38 -0.69 -11.31 0.61
CA HIS A 38 -0.07 -11.84 -0.61
C HIS A 38 1.46 -11.73 -0.56
N SER A 39 1.96 -10.62 -0.03
CA SER A 39 3.38 -10.38 0.19
C SER A 39 3.59 -9.43 1.36
N LEU A 40 4.75 -9.54 2.00
CA LEU A 40 5.18 -8.67 3.09
C LEU A 40 6.64 -8.27 2.89
N GLY A 41 7.00 -7.08 3.39
CA GLY A 41 8.36 -6.58 3.44
C GLY A 41 8.56 -5.66 4.64
N VAL A 42 9.82 -5.29 4.90
CA VAL A 42 10.16 -4.41 6.02
C VAL A 42 10.84 -3.15 5.51
N ALA A 43 10.25 -2.00 5.81
CA ALA A 43 10.82 -0.68 5.58
C ALA A 43 11.41 -0.09 6.88
N PRO A 44 12.39 0.81 6.79
CA PRO A 44 12.85 1.58 7.95
C PRO A 44 11.75 2.52 8.44
N ALA A 45 11.71 2.79 9.75
CA ALA A 45 10.79 3.77 10.35
C ALA A 45 11.35 5.20 10.35
N ASP A 46 12.27 5.49 9.43
CA ASP A 46 12.83 6.82 9.21
C ASP A 46 11.83 7.78 8.55
N GLN A 47 12.16 9.07 8.56
CA GLN A 47 11.39 10.06 7.82
C GLN A 47 11.48 9.81 6.31
N MET A 48 10.34 9.75 5.65
CA MET A 48 10.20 9.54 4.20
C MET A 48 10.41 10.86 3.44
N LEU A 49 11.65 11.36 3.44
CA LEU A 49 11.98 12.69 2.89
C LEU A 49 11.67 12.79 1.39
N ARG A 50 11.89 11.72 0.61
CA ARG A 50 11.56 11.67 -0.81
C ARG A 50 10.05 11.84 -1.03
N ALA A 51 9.23 11.09 -0.30
CA ALA A 51 7.77 11.20 -0.41
C ALA A 51 7.28 12.59 0.00
N ARG A 52 7.82 13.17 1.09
CA ARG A 52 7.48 14.52 1.53
C ARG A 52 7.74 15.55 0.46
N GLN A 53 8.92 15.53 -0.15
CA GLN A 53 9.27 16.46 -1.23
C GLN A 53 8.34 16.27 -2.44
N GLN A 54 8.00 15.01 -2.80
CA GLN A 54 7.08 14.73 -3.90
C GLN A 54 5.65 15.20 -3.60
N ILE A 55 5.19 15.14 -2.35
CA ILE A 55 3.90 15.68 -1.94
C ILE A 55 3.87 17.20 -2.11
N HIS A 56 4.88 17.90 -1.60
CA HIS A 56 4.98 19.37 -1.76
C HIS A 56 5.06 19.78 -3.24
N ASP A 57 5.88 19.12 -4.06
CA ASP A 57 5.93 19.39 -5.52
C ASP A 57 4.56 19.29 -6.19
N ARG A 58 3.74 18.31 -5.78
CA ARG A 58 2.39 18.15 -6.34
C ARG A 58 1.42 19.22 -5.85
N ILE A 59 1.53 19.64 -4.60
CA ILE A 59 0.74 20.74 -4.04
C ILE A 59 1.09 22.04 -4.75
N ASP A 60 2.38 22.37 -4.85
CA ASP A 60 2.88 23.61 -5.45
C ASP A 60 2.50 23.73 -6.95
N ARG A 61 2.35 22.59 -7.62
CA ARG A 61 1.97 22.53 -9.05
C ARG A 61 0.47 22.36 -9.27
N ASP A 62 -0.35 22.46 -8.22
CA ASP A 62 -1.81 22.31 -8.27
C ASP A 62 -2.29 20.97 -8.89
N LEU A 63 -1.55 19.88 -8.64
CA LEU A 63 -1.85 18.55 -9.17
C LEU A 63 -2.73 17.70 -8.25
N VAL A 64 -3.04 18.18 -7.05
CA VAL A 64 -3.75 17.41 -6.02
C VAL A 64 -5.24 17.69 -5.96
N ASN A 65 -5.72 18.71 -6.68
CA ASN A 65 -7.10 19.18 -6.56
C ASN A 65 -7.44 19.48 -5.08
N ASP A 66 -8.63 19.12 -4.63
CA ASP A 66 -9.07 19.22 -3.23
C ASP A 66 -8.88 17.90 -2.43
N MET A 67 -8.05 16.98 -2.93
CA MET A 67 -7.67 15.76 -2.19
C MET A 67 -7.01 16.10 -0.87
N LYS A 68 -7.55 15.56 0.21
CA LYS A 68 -6.98 15.73 1.54
C LYS A 68 -5.95 14.64 1.83
N PHE A 69 -6.34 13.42 1.96
CA PHE A 69 -5.47 12.27 2.22
C PHE A 69 -4.13 12.66 2.90
N THR A 70 -3.02 12.09 2.45
CA THR A 70 -1.68 12.41 2.95
C THR A 70 -1.21 13.84 2.62
N PHE A 71 -1.88 14.52 1.66
CA PHE A 71 -1.56 15.90 1.27
C PHE A 71 -1.96 16.93 2.33
N LEU A 72 -2.90 16.62 3.21
CA LEU A 72 -3.36 17.55 4.26
C LEU A 72 -2.28 17.79 5.33
N ARG A 73 -1.49 16.78 5.65
CA ARG A 73 -0.45 16.84 6.70
C ARG A 73 0.81 16.07 6.26
N PRO A 74 1.54 16.58 5.25
CA PRO A 74 2.70 15.89 4.67
C PRO A 74 3.75 15.50 5.71
N GLU A 75 4.05 16.39 6.66
CA GLU A 75 5.05 16.14 7.69
C GLU A 75 4.65 14.96 8.58
N ARG A 76 3.38 14.85 8.91
CA ARG A 76 2.88 13.76 9.76
C ARG A 76 2.84 12.44 8.99
N SER A 77 2.28 12.44 7.78
CA SER A 77 2.10 11.20 7.00
C SER A 77 3.43 10.59 6.52
N THR A 78 4.51 11.36 6.56
CA THR A 78 5.87 10.92 6.19
C THR A 78 6.81 10.73 7.38
N THR A 79 6.29 10.77 8.62
CA THR A 79 7.10 10.63 9.83
C THR A 79 6.52 9.52 10.74
N PRO A 80 6.96 8.27 10.61
CA PRO A 80 6.43 7.14 11.37
C PRO A 80 6.47 7.33 12.90
N SER A 81 7.51 8.00 13.43
CA SER A 81 7.65 8.29 14.86
C SER A 81 6.55 9.20 15.43
N GLN A 82 5.82 9.95 14.61
CA GLN A 82 4.65 10.71 15.06
C GLN A 82 3.41 9.83 15.32
N HIS A 83 3.45 8.57 14.92
CA HIS A 83 2.38 7.60 15.10
C HIS A 83 2.71 6.56 16.18
N LEU A 84 4.00 6.25 16.34
CA LEU A 84 4.51 5.36 17.37
C LEU A 84 5.87 5.87 17.85
N ASP A 85 5.93 6.38 19.06
CA ASP A 85 7.20 6.79 19.67
C ASP A 85 8.14 5.58 19.79
N GLY A 86 9.41 5.76 19.42
CA GLY A 86 10.39 4.67 19.38
C GLY A 86 10.17 3.68 18.22
N ALA A 87 9.43 4.04 17.17
CA ALA A 87 9.31 3.23 15.96
C ALA A 87 10.68 2.92 15.36
N GLN A 88 10.91 1.64 15.02
CA GLN A 88 12.17 1.14 14.45
C GLN A 88 11.98 0.54 13.05
N SER A 89 10.84 -0.11 12.83
CA SER A 89 10.55 -0.77 11.56
C SER A 89 9.09 -0.59 11.17
N ILE A 90 8.83 -0.70 9.86
CA ILE A 90 7.48 -0.75 9.29
C ILE A 90 7.34 -2.06 8.54
N ILE A 91 6.49 -2.96 9.01
CA ILE A 91 6.09 -4.12 8.22
C ILE A 91 5.01 -3.66 7.25
N VAL A 92 5.26 -3.81 5.96
CA VAL A 92 4.29 -3.48 4.92
C VAL A 92 3.72 -4.76 4.36
N GLY A 93 2.40 -4.85 4.31
CA GLY A 93 1.69 -5.98 3.74
C GLY A 93 0.81 -5.56 2.57
N VAL A 94 0.67 -6.43 1.60
CA VAL A 94 -0.21 -6.23 0.45
C VAL A 94 -1.19 -7.39 0.33
N ARG A 95 -2.43 -7.06 -0.08
CA ARG A 95 -3.47 -8.05 -0.38
C ARG A 95 -3.97 -7.82 -1.79
N SER A 96 -3.88 -8.86 -2.64
CA SER A 96 -4.33 -8.78 -4.02
C SER A 96 -5.86 -8.75 -4.11
N TYR A 97 -6.35 -7.94 -5.05
CA TYR A 97 -7.72 -7.96 -5.55
C TYR A 97 -7.75 -8.18 -7.08
N ALA A 98 -6.72 -8.80 -7.62
CA ALA A 98 -6.67 -9.20 -9.02
C ALA A 98 -7.67 -10.34 -9.26
N ILE A 99 -8.94 -9.98 -9.45
CA ILE A 99 -10.03 -10.88 -9.80
C ILE A 99 -10.29 -10.68 -11.31
N SER A 100 -10.50 -11.77 -12.04
CA SER A 100 -10.93 -11.69 -13.44
C SER A 100 -12.26 -10.94 -13.55
N ASP A 101 -12.43 -10.15 -14.61
CA ASP A 101 -13.71 -9.48 -14.88
C ASP A 101 -14.82 -10.52 -14.92
N HIS A 102 -15.94 -10.18 -14.28
CA HIS A 102 -17.17 -10.94 -14.47
C HIS A 102 -17.60 -10.77 -15.92
N SER A 103 -17.95 -11.87 -16.59
CA SER A 103 -18.56 -11.77 -17.90
C SER A 103 -19.94 -11.16 -17.75
N ASP A 104 -20.19 -10.07 -18.46
CA ASP A 104 -21.50 -9.44 -18.53
C ASP A 104 -22.45 -10.21 -19.48
N GLU A 105 -22.09 -11.44 -19.84
CA GLU A 105 -22.85 -12.31 -20.73
C GLU A 105 -24.21 -12.60 -20.12
N GLY A 106 -25.26 -12.14 -20.80
CA GLY A 106 -26.66 -12.32 -20.39
C GLY A 106 -27.26 -11.19 -19.57
N ALA A 107 -26.55 -10.08 -19.34
CA ALA A 107 -27.13 -8.91 -18.70
C ALA A 107 -28.26 -8.32 -19.56
N THR A 108 -29.46 -8.18 -18.97
CA THR A 108 -30.64 -7.62 -19.62
C THR A 108 -30.88 -6.14 -19.32
N SER A 109 -30.04 -5.54 -18.48
CA SER A 109 -30.12 -4.16 -18.03
C SER A 109 -28.81 -3.42 -18.36
N PRO A 110 -28.85 -2.08 -18.50
CA PRO A 110 -27.64 -1.30 -18.59
C PRO A 110 -26.70 -1.57 -17.39
N LEU A 111 -25.44 -1.83 -17.69
CA LEU A 111 -24.41 -2.07 -16.68
C LEU A 111 -23.57 -0.81 -16.49
N ALA A 112 -22.99 -0.68 -15.29
CA ALA A 112 -22.08 0.40 -14.98
C ALA A 112 -20.84 -0.17 -14.28
N ARG A 113 -19.64 0.36 -14.63
CA ARG A 113 -18.38 -0.13 -14.10
C ARG A 113 -18.03 0.52 -12.76
N VAL A 114 -17.61 -0.33 -11.83
CA VAL A 114 -16.99 0.04 -10.56
C VAL A 114 -15.56 -0.49 -10.58
N ALA A 115 -14.58 0.29 -10.12
CA ALA A 115 -13.21 -0.15 -10.02
C ALA A 115 -13.08 -1.38 -9.10
N ARG A 116 -12.20 -2.32 -9.45
CA ARG A 116 -12.08 -3.64 -8.82
C ARG A 116 -11.82 -3.57 -7.32
N TYR A 117 -11.06 -2.57 -6.85
CA TYR A 117 -10.78 -2.43 -5.43
C TYR A 117 -12.03 -2.22 -4.56
N ALA A 118 -13.13 -1.76 -5.17
CA ALA A 118 -14.40 -1.49 -4.49
C ALA A 118 -15.44 -2.62 -4.63
N TRP A 119 -15.11 -3.75 -5.26
CA TRP A 119 -16.03 -4.89 -5.39
C TRP A 119 -16.25 -5.65 -4.09
N LEU A 120 -15.24 -5.66 -3.23
CA LEU A 120 -15.26 -6.31 -1.90
C LEU A 120 -14.55 -5.40 -0.89
N ASP A 121 -14.73 -5.67 0.40
CA ASP A 121 -13.99 -5.02 1.47
C ASP A 121 -12.56 -5.54 1.59
N HIS A 122 -11.73 -5.20 0.61
CA HIS A 122 -10.32 -5.61 0.60
C HIS A 122 -9.51 -4.96 1.73
N TYR A 123 -9.86 -3.75 2.15
CA TYR A 123 -9.18 -3.03 3.21
C TYR A 123 -9.49 -3.59 4.60
N GLY A 124 -10.74 -4.00 4.87
CA GLY A 124 -11.09 -4.70 6.10
C GLY A 124 -10.29 -6.00 6.25
N HIS A 125 -10.26 -6.83 5.21
CA HIS A 125 -9.47 -8.06 5.20
C HIS A 125 -7.95 -7.81 5.33
N LEU A 126 -7.41 -6.76 4.69
CA LEU A 126 -6.01 -6.37 4.84
C LEU A 126 -5.70 -6.00 6.30
N LYS A 127 -6.56 -5.18 6.91
CA LYS A 127 -6.43 -4.74 8.30
C LYS A 127 -6.46 -5.90 9.27
N ASP A 128 -7.37 -6.86 9.07
CA ASP A 128 -7.46 -8.06 9.89
C ASP A 128 -6.16 -8.89 9.78
N SER A 129 -5.66 -9.11 8.56
CA SER A 129 -4.41 -9.84 8.33
C SER A 129 -3.20 -9.17 8.99
N LEU A 130 -3.07 -7.83 8.87
CA LEU A 130 -2.01 -7.06 9.53
C LEU A 130 -2.16 -7.07 11.05
N SER A 131 -3.39 -7.11 11.57
CA SER A 131 -3.65 -7.17 13.00
C SER A 131 -3.13 -8.46 13.63
N VAL A 132 -3.17 -9.59 12.91
CA VAL A 132 -2.57 -10.85 13.37
C VAL A 132 -1.05 -10.73 13.54
N VAL A 133 -0.37 -10.09 12.59
CA VAL A 133 1.07 -9.82 12.68
C VAL A 133 1.38 -8.86 13.83
N ALA A 134 0.60 -7.79 13.98
CA ALA A 134 0.77 -6.82 15.07
C ALA A 134 0.54 -7.45 16.45
N GLU A 135 -0.41 -8.37 16.56
CA GLU A 135 -0.68 -9.07 17.82
C GLU A 135 0.50 -9.96 18.22
N ARG A 136 1.11 -10.68 17.26
CA ARG A 136 2.33 -11.46 17.54
C ARG A 136 3.46 -10.57 18.05
N LEU A 137 3.71 -9.41 17.43
CA LEU A 137 4.70 -8.44 17.90
C LEU A 137 4.42 -7.98 19.34
N ARG A 138 3.15 -7.74 19.69
CA ARG A 138 2.75 -7.32 21.04
C ARG A 138 2.97 -8.43 22.07
N GLN A 139 2.68 -9.68 21.72
CA GLN A 139 2.92 -10.85 22.57
C GLN A 139 4.42 -11.04 22.86
N ASP A 140 5.28 -10.66 21.91
CA ASP A 140 6.73 -10.72 22.05
C ASP A 140 7.30 -9.45 22.75
N GLY A 141 6.43 -8.54 23.26
CA GLY A 141 6.83 -7.37 24.07
C GLY A 141 7.08 -6.09 23.25
N HIS A 142 6.87 -6.10 21.95
CA HIS A 142 6.99 -4.90 21.10
C HIS A 142 5.69 -4.10 21.06
N ARG A 143 5.81 -2.80 20.84
CA ARG A 143 4.65 -1.96 20.48
C ARG A 143 4.42 -2.05 18.98
N ALA A 144 3.15 -2.08 18.57
CA ALA A 144 2.76 -2.18 17.17
C ALA A 144 1.43 -1.45 16.91
N VAL A 145 1.36 -0.68 15.83
CA VAL A 145 0.15 0.06 15.38
C VAL A 145 -0.10 -0.27 13.92
N VAL A 146 -1.35 -0.63 13.61
CA VAL A 146 -1.79 -1.01 12.25
C VAL A 146 -2.39 0.19 11.54
N PHE A 147 -2.02 0.39 10.26
CA PHE A 147 -2.61 1.35 9.34
C PHE A 147 -3.02 0.64 8.05
N ALA A 148 -4.27 0.79 7.66
CA ALA A 148 -4.83 0.33 6.40
C ALA A 148 -5.98 1.27 6.03
N ASP A 149 -5.99 1.78 4.80
CA ASP A 149 -6.91 2.82 4.34
C ASP A 149 -6.91 4.05 5.27
N ASP A 150 -5.74 4.51 5.64
CA ASP A 150 -5.55 5.58 6.61
C ASP A 150 -4.59 6.65 6.05
N ASN A 151 -4.97 7.92 6.22
CA ASN A 151 -4.18 9.06 5.74
C ASN A 151 -2.93 9.34 6.61
N ALA A 152 -2.72 8.58 7.67
CA ALA A 152 -1.59 8.74 8.58
C ALA A 152 -0.26 8.35 7.94
N MET A 153 -0.26 7.43 6.96
CA MET A 153 0.96 6.91 6.34
C MET A 153 0.91 7.01 4.82
N VAL A 154 2.07 7.14 4.19
CA VAL A 154 2.24 7.09 2.73
C VAL A 154 2.48 5.64 2.31
N ASP A 155 1.40 4.88 2.08
CA ASP A 155 1.43 3.44 1.83
C ASP A 155 2.36 3.04 0.67
N ARG A 156 2.30 3.77 -0.46
CA ARG A 156 3.12 3.46 -1.64
C ARG A 156 4.61 3.63 -1.39
N GLU A 157 4.99 4.69 -0.66
CA GLU A 157 6.39 4.88 -0.28
C GLU A 157 6.86 3.78 0.65
N SER A 158 6.03 3.43 1.63
CA SER A 158 6.31 2.32 2.55
C SER A 158 6.52 1.01 1.79
N ALA A 159 5.67 0.71 0.79
CA ALA A 159 5.79 -0.51 -0.01
C ALA A 159 7.06 -0.54 -0.87
N TRP A 160 7.46 0.59 -1.44
CA TRP A 160 8.72 0.69 -2.18
C TRP A 160 9.93 0.51 -1.26
N LEU A 161 9.95 1.19 -0.12
CA LEU A 161 11.03 1.04 0.88
C LEU A 161 11.10 -0.38 1.45
N ALA A 162 9.97 -1.09 1.53
CA ALA A 162 9.89 -2.48 1.96
C ALA A 162 10.27 -3.50 0.87
N GLY A 163 10.75 -3.04 -0.30
CA GLY A 163 11.20 -3.92 -1.38
C GLY A 163 10.08 -4.73 -2.05
N LEU A 164 8.82 -4.31 -1.93
CA LEU A 164 7.69 -5.06 -2.49
C LEU A 164 7.51 -4.81 -3.98
N GLY A 165 7.92 -3.64 -4.48
CA GLY A 165 7.75 -3.27 -5.87
C GLY A 165 8.35 -1.92 -6.19
N TRP A 166 8.10 -1.43 -7.39
CA TRP A 166 8.58 -0.13 -7.88
C TRP A 166 7.41 0.81 -8.22
N PHE A 167 7.67 2.10 -8.26
CA PHE A 167 6.71 3.09 -8.73
C PHE A 167 6.54 2.99 -10.23
N GLY A 168 5.36 2.56 -10.70
CA GLY A 168 5.02 2.55 -12.10
C GLY A 168 4.81 3.94 -12.69
N LYS A 169 4.86 4.06 -14.01
CA LYS A 169 4.55 5.32 -14.73
C LYS A 169 3.10 5.76 -14.51
N ASN A 170 2.21 4.88 -14.10
CA ASN A 170 0.84 5.18 -13.65
C ASN A 170 0.75 5.60 -12.17
N ALA A 171 1.87 5.89 -11.50
CA ALA A 171 1.98 6.27 -10.09
C ALA A 171 1.50 5.23 -9.07
N ASN A 172 1.16 4.02 -9.48
CA ASN A 172 0.92 2.91 -8.55
C ASN A 172 2.23 2.17 -8.26
N ILE A 173 2.26 1.41 -7.15
CA ILE A 173 3.29 0.41 -6.94
C ILE A 173 2.96 -0.79 -7.80
N LEU A 174 3.97 -1.34 -8.48
CA LEU A 174 3.89 -2.56 -9.28
C LEU A 174 4.69 -3.66 -8.57
N LEU A 175 4.03 -4.75 -8.21
CA LEU A 175 4.68 -5.96 -7.72
C LEU A 175 5.17 -6.78 -8.93
N PRO A 176 6.40 -7.30 -8.89
CA PRO A 176 6.93 -8.14 -9.98
C PRO A 176 5.98 -9.29 -10.35
N GLY A 177 5.52 -9.33 -11.60
CA GLY A 177 4.61 -10.38 -12.11
C GLY A 177 3.16 -10.35 -11.59
N HIS A 178 2.77 -9.32 -10.82
CA HIS A 178 1.44 -9.20 -10.23
C HIS A 178 0.73 -7.87 -10.50
N GLY A 179 1.41 -6.92 -11.15
CA GLY A 179 0.85 -5.61 -11.47
C GLY A 179 0.55 -4.76 -10.23
N SER A 180 -0.55 -4.01 -10.27
CA SER A 180 -0.94 -3.06 -9.22
C SER A 180 -2.32 -3.34 -8.59
N PHE A 181 -2.94 -4.47 -8.88
CA PHE A 181 -4.26 -4.84 -8.34
C PHE A 181 -4.16 -5.38 -6.90
N PHE A 182 -3.72 -4.54 -5.97
CA PHE A 182 -3.64 -4.86 -4.55
C PHE A 182 -3.82 -3.60 -3.68
N VAL A 183 -4.29 -3.83 -2.46
CA VAL A 183 -4.32 -2.82 -1.39
C VAL A 183 -3.08 -2.96 -0.53
N ILE A 184 -2.62 -1.84 0.04
CA ILE A 184 -1.41 -1.74 0.86
C ILE A 184 -1.80 -1.27 2.25
N GLY A 185 -1.16 -1.84 3.26
CA GLY A 185 -1.22 -1.37 4.63
C GLY A 185 0.06 -1.69 5.38
N CYS A 186 0.19 -1.19 6.59
CA CYS A 186 1.42 -1.37 7.34
C CYS A 186 1.19 -1.53 8.85
N VAL A 187 2.22 -2.09 9.50
CA VAL A 187 2.36 -2.15 10.96
C VAL A 187 3.64 -1.39 11.32
N ILE A 188 3.51 -0.25 11.99
CA ILE A 188 4.65 0.44 12.60
C ILE A 188 4.96 -0.25 13.93
N THR A 189 6.22 -0.59 14.18
CA THR A 189 6.63 -1.32 15.39
C THR A 189 7.93 -0.80 15.99
N THR A 190 8.09 -1.03 17.28
CA THR A 190 9.36 -0.83 18.01
C THR A 190 10.33 -2.00 17.83
N ALA A 191 9.94 -3.10 17.20
CA ALA A 191 10.84 -4.19 16.85
C ALA A 191 11.87 -3.73 15.81
N VAL A 192 13.14 -4.04 16.02
CA VAL A 192 14.23 -3.83 15.04
C VAL A 192 14.28 -5.05 14.13
N LEU A 193 13.74 -4.93 12.92
CA LEU A 193 13.61 -6.01 11.94
C LEU A 193 14.60 -5.84 10.78
N PRO A 194 14.95 -6.92 10.06
CA PRO A 194 15.78 -6.83 8.86
C PRO A 194 15.10 -5.99 7.76
N ILE A 195 15.71 -4.86 7.42
CA ILE A 195 15.20 -3.93 6.42
C ILE A 195 15.46 -4.47 5.01
N ALA A 196 14.44 -4.41 4.17
CA ALA A 196 14.55 -4.78 2.76
C ALA A 196 15.26 -3.70 1.94
N THR A 197 15.70 -4.07 0.75
CA THR A 197 16.24 -3.13 -0.25
C THR A 197 15.15 -2.79 -1.26
N PRO A 198 14.91 -1.50 -1.56
CA PRO A 198 13.99 -1.09 -2.61
C PRO A 198 14.33 -1.72 -3.97
N ILE A 199 13.30 -2.03 -4.76
CA ILE A 199 13.43 -2.60 -6.10
C ILE A 199 13.58 -1.46 -7.12
N ASP A 200 14.47 -1.66 -8.10
CA ASP A 200 14.66 -0.74 -9.21
C ASP A 200 13.44 -0.68 -10.14
N ASP A 201 13.37 0.36 -10.98
CA ASP A 201 12.28 0.55 -11.96
C ASP A 201 12.20 -0.62 -12.95
N GLY A 202 11.05 -1.29 -12.98
CA GLY A 202 10.73 -2.37 -13.91
C GLY A 202 9.89 -1.93 -15.11
N CYS A 203 9.51 -0.65 -15.23
CA CYS A 203 8.76 -0.15 -16.38
C CYS A 203 9.62 -0.04 -17.66
N GLY A 204 10.90 0.33 -17.53
CA GLY A 204 11.80 0.50 -18.66
C GLY A 204 11.20 1.40 -19.75
N ALA A 205 11.21 0.93 -20.99
CA ALA A 205 10.64 1.63 -22.15
C ALA A 205 9.11 1.55 -22.25
N CYS A 206 8.43 0.72 -21.45
CA CYS A 206 6.97 0.57 -21.49
C CYS A 206 6.26 1.87 -21.05
N SER A 207 5.24 2.27 -21.81
CA SER A 207 4.41 3.45 -21.50
C SER A 207 2.92 3.22 -21.76
N ARG A 208 2.46 1.95 -21.79
CA ARG A 208 1.07 1.58 -22.17
C ARG A 208 0.00 2.26 -21.32
N CYS A 209 0.26 2.49 -20.04
CA CYS A 209 -0.69 3.14 -19.12
C CYS A 209 -0.95 4.63 -19.50
N ILE A 210 -0.01 5.31 -20.14
CA ILE A 210 -0.12 6.73 -20.49
C ILE A 210 -1.23 6.95 -21.53
N PRO A 211 -1.19 6.36 -22.74
CA PRO A 211 -2.27 6.50 -23.72
C PRO A 211 -3.57 5.80 -23.29
N ALA A 212 -3.52 4.85 -22.37
CA ALA A 212 -4.72 4.20 -21.84
C ALA A 212 -5.49 5.08 -20.86
N CYS A 213 -4.89 6.16 -20.33
CA CYS A 213 -5.60 7.09 -19.46
C CYS A 213 -6.59 7.93 -20.27
N PRO A 214 -7.93 7.77 -20.09
CA PRO A 214 -8.93 8.35 -20.98
C PRO A 214 -9.01 9.89 -20.90
N THR A 215 -8.42 10.49 -19.88
CA THR A 215 -8.41 11.95 -19.65
C THR A 215 -7.00 12.56 -19.72
N GLY A 216 -5.97 11.75 -20.00
CA GLY A 216 -4.59 12.22 -19.97
C GLY A 216 -4.11 12.69 -18.59
N ALA A 217 -4.64 12.10 -17.53
CA ALA A 217 -4.25 12.46 -16.15
C ALA A 217 -2.82 12.09 -15.79
N ILE A 218 -2.17 11.16 -16.52
CA ILE A 218 -0.74 10.84 -16.35
C ILE A 218 0.06 11.90 -17.11
N VAL A 219 0.46 12.98 -16.43
CA VAL A 219 1.09 14.15 -17.06
C VAL A 219 2.62 14.01 -17.21
N LYS A 220 3.21 13.06 -16.50
CA LYS A 220 4.62 12.65 -16.56
C LYS A 220 4.73 11.26 -15.94
N ASP A 221 5.79 10.52 -16.25
CA ASP A 221 6.09 9.23 -15.63
C ASP A 221 5.97 9.33 -14.09
N GLY A 222 5.05 8.56 -13.50
CA GLY A 222 4.78 8.54 -12.07
C GLY A 222 4.10 9.80 -11.50
N VAL A 223 3.56 10.69 -12.34
CA VAL A 223 2.88 11.93 -11.90
C VAL A 223 1.45 11.98 -12.44
N ILE A 224 0.49 11.97 -11.53
CA ILE A 224 -0.93 12.10 -11.82
C ILE A 224 -1.40 13.53 -11.52
N ASP A 225 -2.15 14.11 -12.46
CA ASP A 225 -2.96 15.30 -12.24
C ASP A 225 -4.36 14.87 -11.77
N ALA A 226 -4.66 15.09 -10.48
CA ALA A 226 -5.93 14.73 -9.89
C ALA A 226 -7.11 15.54 -10.47
N ASN A 227 -6.81 16.73 -11.04
CA ASN A 227 -7.83 17.53 -11.72
C ASN A 227 -8.42 16.82 -12.95
N LYS A 228 -7.74 15.79 -13.45
CA LYS A 228 -8.14 15.00 -14.63
C LYS A 228 -8.42 13.53 -14.30
N CYS A 229 -7.93 13.02 -13.16
CA CYS A 229 -8.01 11.60 -12.84
C CYS A 229 -9.46 11.18 -12.51
N LEU A 230 -10.05 10.30 -13.33
CA LEU A 230 -11.44 9.82 -13.12
C LEU A 230 -11.60 9.14 -11.76
N ALA A 231 -10.58 8.48 -11.23
CA ALA A 231 -10.65 7.86 -9.91
C ALA A 231 -10.90 8.89 -8.79
N TRP A 232 -10.36 10.13 -8.93
CA TRP A 232 -10.65 11.21 -8.01
C TRP A 232 -11.94 11.95 -8.36
N LEU A 233 -12.14 12.30 -9.62
CA LEU A 233 -13.31 13.07 -10.07
C LEU A 233 -14.63 12.38 -9.76
N LEU A 234 -14.66 11.04 -9.72
CA LEU A 234 -15.83 10.24 -9.34
C LEU A 234 -16.07 10.17 -7.82
N GLN A 235 -15.08 10.49 -7.01
CA GLN A 235 -15.21 10.55 -5.55
C GLN A 235 -15.44 11.97 -5.03
N LYS A 236 -15.10 12.96 -5.85
CA LYS A 236 -15.28 14.37 -5.51
C LYS A 236 -16.77 14.73 -5.43
N PRO A 237 -17.20 15.43 -4.38
CA PRO A 237 -18.57 15.91 -4.30
C PRO A 237 -18.84 17.01 -5.36
N GLY A 238 -20.08 17.09 -5.84
CA GLY A 238 -20.51 18.13 -6.76
C GLY A 238 -20.95 17.61 -8.12
N ILE A 239 -21.01 18.51 -9.11
CA ILE A 239 -21.41 18.16 -10.47
C ILE A 239 -20.18 17.72 -11.26
N PHE A 240 -20.27 16.54 -11.88
CA PHE A 240 -19.22 16.00 -12.73
C PHE A 240 -19.04 16.87 -13.99
N ASP A 241 -17.78 17.28 -14.28
CA ASP A 241 -17.42 18.18 -15.36
C ASP A 241 -17.80 17.63 -16.74
N ARG A 242 -18.41 18.49 -17.56
CA ARG A 242 -18.94 18.09 -18.88
C ARG A 242 -17.86 17.61 -19.83
N GLU A 243 -16.66 18.17 -19.76
CA GLU A 243 -15.52 17.82 -20.62
C GLU A 243 -15.09 16.36 -20.47
N TYR A 244 -15.24 15.77 -19.27
CA TYR A 244 -14.85 14.39 -18.99
C TYR A 244 -15.96 13.36 -19.17
N ARG A 245 -17.19 13.76 -19.52
CA ARG A 245 -18.33 12.83 -19.62
C ARG A 245 -18.13 11.77 -20.70
N VAL A 246 -17.48 12.11 -21.82
CA VAL A 246 -17.17 11.14 -22.88
C VAL A 246 -16.13 10.14 -22.38
N ALA A 247 -15.08 10.61 -21.72
CA ALA A 247 -14.05 9.77 -21.12
C ALA A 247 -14.59 8.92 -19.96
N LEU A 248 -15.58 9.42 -19.24
CA LEU A 248 -16.26 8.69 -18.16
C LEU A 248 -16.90 7.40 -18.66
N HIS A 249 -17.58 7.46 -19.81
CA HIS A 249 -18.31 6.35 -20.39
C HIS A 249 -19.30 5.73 -19.38
N ASP A 250 -19.19 4.44 -19.05
CA ASP A 250 -20.06 3.68 -18.16
C ASP A 250 -19.53 3.57 -16.71
N ARG A 251 -18.48 4.30 -16.34
CA ARG A 251 -17.91 4.27 -14.98
C ARG A 251 -18.76 5.08 -14.02
N ILE A 252 -19.02 4.51 -12.84
CA ILE A 252 -19.74 5.19 -11.75
C ILE A 252 -18.90 5.36 -10.50
N TYR A 253 -17.81 4.57 -10.32
CA TYR A 253 -16.91 4.68 -9.18
C TYR A 253 -15.51 4.15 -9.51
N GLY A 254 -14.48 4.99 -9.35
CA GLY A 254 -13.10 4.63 -9.62
C GLY A 254 -12.77 4.46 -11.11
N CYS A 255 -11.52 4.11 -11.40
CA CYS A 255 -11.03 3.87 -12.76
C CYS A 255 -9.77 2.99 -12.72
N ASP A 256 -9.79 1.87 -13.46
CA ASP A 256 -8.70 0.89 -13.50
C ASP A 256 -7.92 0.90 -14.82
N ASP A 257 -8.22 1.80 -15.77
CA ASP A 257 -7.70 1.74 -17.14
C ASP A 257 -6.18 1.70 -17.20
N CYS A 258 -5.50 2.52 -16.40
CA CYS A 258 -4.04 2.53 -16.34
C CYS A 258 -3.44 1.28 -15.68
N GLN A 259 -4.20 0.58 -14.83
CA GLN A 259 -3.81 -0.70 -14.24
C GLN A 259 -4.05 -1.84 -15.21
N THR A 260 -5.23 -1.87 -15.86
CA THR A 260 -5.60 -2.90 -16.84
C THR A 260 -4.67 -2.90 -18.05
N ALA A 261 -4.21 -1.72 -18.49
CA ALA A 261 -3.26 -1.61 -19.62
C ALA A 261 -1.83 -2.02 -19.26
N CYS A 262 -1.52 -2.22 -17.97
CA CYS A 262 -0.19 -2.61 -17.50
C CYS A 262 0.04 -4.10 -17.80
N PRO A 263 1.19 -4.47 -18.44
CA PRO A 263 1.47 -5.86 -18.78
C PRO A 263 2.07 -6.67 -17.61
N GLN A 264 2.26 -6.04 -16.45
CA GLN A 264 2.81 -6.69 -15.24
C GLN A 264 1.75 -7.51 -14.53
#